data_2e6e529c582ec3752a41d27df63b1f58
#
_entry.id   2e6e529c582ec3752a41d27df63b1f58
#
_cell.length_a   1.000
_cell.length_b   1.000
_cell.length_c   1.000
_cell.angle_alpha   90.00
_cell.angle_beta   90.00
_cell.angle_gamma   90.00
#
_symmetry.space_group_name_H-M   'P 1'
#
loop_
_entity.id
_entity.type
_entity.pdbx_description
1 polymer ?
#
loop_
_entity_poly.entity_id
_entity_poly.type
_entity_poly.pdbx_seq_one_letter_code
_entity_poly.pdbx_strand_id
1 'polypeptide(L)'
;ERVAALVHLCAQERISIVPQGGNTSYCGGATPRPGGCEILVSLKRLRRIRAVDPAGDSLTAEAGCVLADLQSAAAAAGRLLPMSLGSEGSATLGGIISTNAGGTAVLRYGMMRALVLGLEAVLPDGRVLNQLSGLR
;
A
#
# COMPACT_ATOMS: atom_id res chain seq x y z
N GLU A 1 -2.99 10.94 10.15
CA GLU A 1 -2.43 11.95 11.08
C GLU A 1 -1.18 11.44 11.80
N ARG A 2 -1.20 10.29 12.53
CA ARG A 2 -0.04 9.78 13.29
C ARG A 2 1.19 9.49 12.43
N VAL A 3 1.01 8.96 11.22
CA VAL A 3 2.12 8.71 10.29
C VAL A 3 2.74 10.04 9.85
N ALA A 4 1.92 11.03 9.52
CA ALA A 4 2.40 12.36 9.11
C ALA A 4 3.21 13.04 10.24
N ALA A 5 2.72 12.97 11.48
CA ALA A 5 3.44 13.51 12.64
C ALA A 5 4.79 12.81 12.86
N LEU A 6 4.84 11.48 12.73
CA LEU A 6 6.09 10.72 12.82
C LEU A 6 7.07 11.11 11.72
N VAL A 7 6.60 11.17 10.46
CA VAL A 7 7.44 11.54 9.32
C VAL A 7 7.97 12.96 9.47
N HIS A 8 7.14 13.91 9.92
CA HIS A 8 7.55 15.28 10.17
C HIS A 8 8.65 15.34 11.24
N LEU A 9 8.48 14.66 12.37
CA LEU A 9 9.51 14.59 13.42
C LEU A 9 10.83 13.99 12.88
N CYS A 10 10.75 12.86 12.17
CA CYS A 10 11.93 12.23 11.59
C CYS A 10 12.64 13.16 10.58
N ALA A 11 11.87 13.94 9.81
CA ALA A 11 12.43 14.92 8.88
C ALA A 11 13.20 16.04 9.61
N GLN A 12 12.63 16.55 10.72
CA GLN A 12 13.28 17.56 11.56
C GLN A 12 14.59 17.04 12.17
N GLU A 13 14.56 15.82 12.69
CA GLU A 13 15.71 15.18 13.35
C GLU A 13 16.66 14.49 12.35
N ARG A 14 16.40 14.57 11.03
CA ARG A 14 17.18 13.90 9.96
C ARG A 14 17.32 12.39 10.16
N ILE A 15 16.28 11.77 10.67
CA ILE A 15 16.21 10.32 10.87
C ILE A 15 15.59 9.67 9.65
N SER A 16 16.29 8.69 9.07
CA SER A 16 15.79 7.91 7.94
C SER A 16 14.67 6.96 8.37
N ILE A 17 13.67 6.81 7.51
CA ILE A 17 12.52 5.94 7.73
C ILE A 17 12.53 4.81 6.70
N VAL A 18 12.30 3.58 7.19
CA VAL A 18 12.06 2.40 6.35
C VAL A 18 10.62 1.94 6.56
N PRO A 19 9.69 2.24 5.64
CA PRO A 19 8.32 1.75 5.74
C PRO A 19 8.28 0.26 5.42
N GLN A 20 7.56 -0.52 6.24
CA GLN A 20 7.40 -1.95 6.05
C GLN A 20 5.93 -2.36 6.08
N GLY A 21 5.49 -3.04 5.02
CA GLY A 21 4.23 -3.76 4.94
C GLY A 21 4.40 -5.25 5.25
N GLY A 22 4.15 -6.12 4.27
CA GLY A 22 4.27 -7.56 4.40
C GLY A 22 5.71 -8.10 4.30
N ASN A 23 6.68 -7.27 3.93
CA ASN A 23 8.08 -7.64 3.71
C ASN A 23 8.26 -8.82 2.72
N THR A 24 7.49 -8.81 1.65
CA THR A 24 7.47 -9.89 0.63
C THR A 24 8.26 -9.55 -0.62
N SER A 25 8.80 -8.33 -0.74
CA SER A 25 9.55 -7.88 -1.91
C SER A 25 11.01 -8.35 -1.84
N TYR A 26 11.55 -8.72 -2.99
CA TYR A 26 12.99 -9.04 -3.15
C TYR A 26 13.89 -7.81 -3.29
N CYS A 27 13.31 -6.59 -3.41
CA CYS A 27 14.06 -5.36 -3.61
C CYS A 27 14.77 -4.82 -2.35
N GLY A 28 14.54 -5.42 -1.18
CA GLY A 28 15.16 -5.00 0.09
C GLY A 28 14.64 -3.66 0.65
N GLY A 29 13.72 -2.97 -0.02
CA GLY A 29 13.25 -1.63 0.38
C GLY A 29 12.49 -1.57 1.71
N ALA A 30 12.08 -2.71 2.25
CA ALA A 30 11.41 -2.82 3.55
C ALA A 30 12.34 -3.27 4.68
N THR A 31 13.66 -3.32 4.43
CA THR A 31 14.67 -3.81 5.39
C THR A 31 15.68 -2.72 5.68
N PRO A 32 15.87 -2.32 6.95
CA PRO A 32 16.90 -1.38 7.34
C PRO A 32 18.30 -1.90 7.00
N ARG A 33 19.22 -0.99 6.72
CA ARG A 33 20.61 -1.34 6.44
C ARG A 33 21.31 -1.81 7.71
N PRO A 34 22.17 -2.83 7.66
CA PRO A 34 23.00 -3.21 8.80
C PRO A 34 23.84 -2.02 9.28
N GLY A 35 23.79 -1.72 10.58
CA GLY A 35 24.50 -0.59 11.17
C GLY A 35 23.95 0.79 10.86
N GLY A 36 22.81 0.89 10.16
CA GLY A 36 22.12 2.16 9.90
C GLY A 36 21.36 2.69 11.11
N CYS A 37 21.15 4.01 11.14
CA CYS A 37 20.32 4.69 12.14
C CYS A 37 18.91 4.96 11.58
N GLU A 38 18.25 3.91 11.10
CA GLU A 38 16.96 4.00 10.43
C GLU A 38 15.84 3.55 11.36
N ILE A 39 14.69 4.23 11.32
CA ILE A 39 13.50 3.78 12.03
C ILE A 39 12.66 2.90 11.09
N LEU A 40 12.41 1.66 11.51
CA LEU A 40 11.46 0.77 10.84
C LEU A 40 10.03 1.14 11.25
N VAL A 41 9.23 1.54 10.28
CA VAL A 41 7.81 1.89 10.48
C VAL A 41 6.92 0.79 9.93
N SER A 42 6.43 -0.07 10.80
CA SER A 42 5.48 -1.11 10.42
C SER A 42 4.10 -0.54 10.15
N LEU A 43 3.58 -0.79 8.94
CA LEU A 43 2.25 -0.35 8.51
C LEU A 43 1.14 -1.38 8.81
N LYS A 44 1.44 -2.48 9.49
CA LYS A 44 0.49 -3.57 9.78
C LYS A 44 -0.77 -3.12 10.53
N ARG A 45 -0.73 -1.98 11.23
CA ARG A 45 -1.88 -1.41 11.94
C ARG A 45 -2.81 -0.58 11.06
N LEU A 46 -2.36 -0.18 9.87
CA LEU A 46 -3.17 0.53 8.86
C LEU A 46 -3.88 -0.51 7.97
N ARG A 47 -4.88 -1.19 8.52
CA ARG A 47 -5.53 -2.34 7.86
C ARG A 47 -7.04 -2.19 7.67
N ARG A 48 -7.54 -0.97 7.66
CA ARG A 48 -8.96 -0.71 7.45
C ARG A 48 -9.28 -0.62 5.96
N ILE A 49 -10.27 -1.39 5.51
CA ILE A 49 -10.96 -1.17 4.24
C ILE A 49 -11.93 -0.02 4.49
N ARG A 50 -11.69 1.14 3.85
CA ARG A 50 -12.44 2.37 4.09
C ARG A 50 -13.78 2.36 3.34
N ALA A 51 -13.78 1.85 2.11
CA ALA A 51 -14.97 1.76 1.27
C ALA A 51 -14.82 0.66 0.22
N VAL A 52 -15.92 0.04 -0.14
CA VAL A 52 -16.09 -0.79 -1.33
C VAL A 52 -17.25 -0.20 -2.11
N ASP A 53 -17.02 0.21 -3.33
CA ASP A 53 -18.03 0.77 -4.24
C ASP A 53 -18.21 -0.15 -5.45
N PRO A 54 -19.23 -1.03 -5.42
CA PRO A 54 -19.49 -1.93 -6.54
C PRO A 54 -20.00 -1.20 -7.80
N ALA A 55 -20.61 -0.03 -7.65
CA ALA A 55 -21.11 0.74 -8.79
C ALA A 55 -19.98 1.42 -9.56
N GLY A 56 -18.99 1.94 -8.84
CA GLY A 56 -17.78 2.55 -9.40
C GLY A 56 -16.62 1.56 -9.60
N ASP A 57 -16.83 0.25 -9.38
CA ASP A 57 -15.77 -0.79 -9.48
C ASP A 57 -14.50 -0.39 -8.72
N SER A 58 -14.65 0.21 -7.53
CA SER A 58 -13.53 0.70 -6.77
C SER A 58 -13.53 0.25 -5.31
N LEU A 59 -12.33 0.19 -4.73
CA LEU A 59 -12.08 -0.14 -3.33
C LEU A 59 -11.06 0.83 -2.75
N THR A 60 -11.38 1.43 -1.60
CA THR A 60 -10.49 2.32 -0.87
C THR A 60 -10.05 1.65 0.42
N ALA A 61 -8.74 1.47 0.61
CA ALA A 61 -8.21 0.79 1.77
C ALA A 61 -6.87 1.39 2.22
N GLU A 62 -6.51 1.13 3.46
CA GLU A 62 -5.26 1.56 4.06
C GLU A 62 -4.09 0.68 3.60
N ALA A 63 -2.88 1.25 3.62
CA ALA A 63 -1.67 0.67 3.04
C ALA A 63 -1.25 -0.69 3.63
N GLY A 64 -1.63 -0.99 4.87
CA GLY A 64 -1.33 -2.25 5.55
C GLY A 64 -2.38 -3.35 5.37
N CYS A 65 -3.45 -3.11 4.60
CA CYS A 65 -4.41 -4.16 4.24
C CYS A 65 -3.71 -5.25 3.43
N VAL A 66 -3.94 -6.51 3.81
CA VAL A 66 -3.40 -7.68 3.12
C VAL A 66 -4.17 -7.91 1.82
N LEU A 67 -3.47 -8.32 0.75
CA LEU A 67 -4.08 -8.51 -0.57
C LEU A 67 -5.23 -9.52 -0.53
N ALA A 68 -5.08 -10.64 0.17
CA ALA A 68 -6.13 -11.65 0.30
C ALA A 68 -7.42 -11.10 0.96
N ASP A 69 -7.28 -10.19 1.95
CA ASP A 69 -8.43 -9.56 2.59
C ASP A 69 -9.16 -8.63 1.61
N LEU A 70 -8.41 -7.92 0.77
CA LEU A 70 -8.97 -7.03 -0.26
C LEU A 70 -9.67 -7.81 -1.36
N GLN A 71 -9.11 -8.95 -1.79
CA GLN A 71 -9.74 -9.87 -2.74
C GLN A 71 -11.05 -10.41 -2.18
N SER A 72 -11.05 -10.82 -0.92
CA SER A 72 -12.26 -11.32 -0.23
C SER A 72 -13.34 -10.25 -0.14
N ALA A 73 -12.97 -8.99 0.17
CA ALA A 73 -13.90 -7.87 0.23
C ALA A 73 -14.50 -7.54 -1.14
N ALA A 74 -13.69 -7.57 -2.20
CA ALA A 74 -14.15 -7.38 -3.57
C ALA A 74 -15.11 -8.51 -3.98
N ALA A 75 -14.76 -9.77 -3.71
CA ALA A 75 -15.59 -10.92 -4.03
C ALA A 75 -16.94 -10.89 -3.30
N ALA A 76 -16.96 -10.49 -2.04
CA ALA A 76 -18.20 -10.31 -1.26
C ALA A 76 -19.13 -9.26 -1.88
N ALA A 77 -18.57 -8.27 -2.60
CA ALA A 77 -19.31 -7.25 -3.33
C ALA A 77 -19.63 -7.66 -4.80
N GLY A 78 -19.37 -8.92 -5.19
CA GLY A 78 -19.56 -9.40 -6.55
C GLY A 78 -18.57 -8.84 -7.56
N ARG A 79 -17.39 -8.46 -7.11
CA ARG A 79 -16.32 -7.84 -7.91
C ARG A 79 -15.02 -8.63 -7.82
N LEU A 80 -14.12 -8.41 -8.77
CA LEU A 80 -12.80 -9.03 -8.83
C LEU A 80 -11.73 -7.97 -8.63
N LEU A 81 -10.85 -8.18 -7.64
CA LEU A 81 -9.56 -7.49 -7.59
C LEU A 81 -8.54 -8.35 -8.38
N PRO A 82 -8.17 -7.97 -9.61
CA PRO A 82 -7.47 -8.85 -10.56
C PRO A 82 -5.95 -8.86 -10.30
N MET A 83 -5.55 -8.96 -9.05
CA MET A 83 -4.15 -9.05 -8.61
C MET A 83 -3.97 -10.39 -7.91
N SER A 84 -3.11 -11.26 -8.44
CA SER A 84 -2.79 -12.55 -7.84
C SER A 84 -1.27 -12.72 -7.77
N LEU A 85 -0.76 -12.90 -6.55
CA LEU A 85 0.66 -13.03 -6.22
C LEU A 85 0.85 -14.29 -5.38
N GLY A 86 2.00 -14.94 -5.49
CA GLY A 86 2.34 -16.04 -4.58
C GLY A 86 2.38 -15.65 -3.10
N SER A 87 2.48 -14.35 -2.80
CA SER A 87 2.52 -13.79 -1.44
C SER A 87 1.22 -13.09 -1.03
N GLU A 88 0.08 -13.36 -1.68
CA GLU A 88 -1.18 -12.64 -1.44
C GLU A 88 -1.66 -12.67 0.02
N GLY A 89 -1.34 -13.73 0.77
CA GLY A 89 -1.64 -13.83 2.21
C GLY A 89 -0.76 -12.95 3.12
N SER A 90 0.24 -12.26 2.58
CA SER A 90 1.17 -11.43 3.35
C SER A 90 1.47 -10.08 2.69
N ALA A 91 1.42 -9.99 1.36
CA ALA A 91 1.64 -8.75 0.62
C ALA A 91 0.56 -7.72 1.00
N THR A 92 0.98 -6.48 1.22
CA THR A 92 0.07 -5.41 1.63
C THR A 92 -0.15 -4.40 0.52
N LEU A 93 -1.30 -3.72 0.53
CA LEU A 93 -1.70 -2.77 -0.51
C LEU A 93 -0.62 -1.73 -0.78
N GLY A 94 -0.10 -1.07 0.25
CA GLY A 94 0.96 -0.07 0.09
C GLY A 94 2.23 -0.65 -0.53
N GLY A 95 2.59 -1.88 -0.17
CA GLY A 95 3.76 -2.57 -0.74
C GLY A 95 3.59 -2.89 -2.22
N ILE A 96 2.45 -3.47 -2.63
CA ILE A 96 2.20 -3.82 -4.03
C ILE A 96 2.05 -2.59 -4.93
N ILE A 97 1.54 -1.47 -4.40
CA ILE A 97 1.50 -0.18 -5.11
C ILE A 97 2.91 0.38 -5.27
N SER A 98 3.69 0.44 -4.19
CA SER A 98 5.04 1.03 -4.17
C SER A 98 6.02 0.32 -5.11
N THR A 99 5.89 -0.99 -5.24
CA THR A 99 6.76 -1.80 -6.11
C THR A 99 6.16 -2.01 -7.51
N ASN A 100 4.99 -1.44 -7.78
CA ASN A 100 4.24 -1.70 -9.01
C ASN A 100 4.13 -3.20 -9.28
N ALA A 101 3.63 -3.95 -8.31
CA ALA A 101 3.59 -5.40 -8.39
C ALA A 101 2.83 -5.88 -9.61
N GLY A 102 3.40 -6.86 -10.29
CA GLY A 102 2.73 -7.65 -11.32
C GLY A 102 2.26 -8.97 -10.72
N GLY A 103 1.26 -9.58 -11.30
CA GLY A 103 0.77 -10.89 -10.91
C GLY A 103 0.57 -11.78 -12.12
N THR A 104 -0.06 -12.94 -11.94
CA THR A 104 -0.32 -13.89 -13.03
C THR A 104 -1.28 -13.35 -14.08
N ALA A 105 -2.09 -12.35 -13.74
CA ALA A 105 -3.11 -11.76 -14.62
C ALA A 105 -2.66 -10.47 -15.36
N VAL A 106 -1.37 -10.14 -15.31
CA VAL A 106 -0.79 -8.89 -15.87
C VAL A 106 -1.12 -8.68 -17.35
N LEU A 107 -1.09 -9.75 -18.17
CA LEU A 107 -1.37 -9.65 -19.60
C LEU A 107 -2.78 -9.11 -19.90
N ARG A 108 -3.73 -9.38 -19.02
CA ARG A 108 -5.12 -8.92 -19.17
C ARG A 108 -5.42 -7.60 -18.46
N TYR A 109 -4.93 -7.45 -17.23
CA TYR A 109 -5.36 -6.36 -16.36
C TYR A 109 -4.25 -5.33 -16.06
N GLY A 110 -3.03 -5.59 -16.54
CA GLY A 110 -1.89 -4.73 -16.27
C GLY A 110 -1.26 -4.96 -14.90
N MET A 111 -0.26 -4.16 -14.60
CA MET A 111 0.41 -4.13 -13.29
C MET A 111 -0.38 -3.27 -12.31
N MET A 112 -0.02 -3.31 -11.03
CA MET A 112 -0.73 -2.61 -9.96
C MET A 112 -0.98 -1.12 -10.27
N ARG A 113 0.00 -0.43 -10.87
CA ARG A 113 -0.15 0.99 -11.27
C ARG A 113 -1.36 1.23 -12.16
N ALA A 114 -1.68 0.31 -13.07
CA ALA A 114 -2.83 0.43 -13.96
C ALA A 114 -4.18 0.30 -13.24
N LEU A 115 -4.18 -0.28 -12.04
CA LEU A 115 -5.36 -0.50 -11.23
C LEU A 115 -5.59 0.61 -10.20
N VAL A 116 -4.59 1.49 -9.97
CA VAL A 116 -4.69 2.58 -8.98
C VAL A 116 -5.45 3.76 -9.60
N LEU A 117 -6.53 4.18 -8.95
CA LEU A 117 -7.33 5.35 -9.32
C LEU A 117 -6.89 6.61 -8.58
N GLY A 118 -6.42 6.47 -7.35
CA GLY A 118 -6.00 7.59 -6.54
C GLY A 118 -5.20 7.15 -5.32
N LEU A 119 -4.47 8.08 -4.71
CA LEU A 119 -3.60 7.84 -3.58
C LEU A 119 -3.77 8.89 -2.50
N GLU A 120 -3.68 8.45 -1.24
CA GLU A 120 -3.36 9.28 -0.10
C GLU A 120 -1.94 8.90 0.37
N ALA A 121 -1.02 9.85 0.36
CA ALA A 121 0.37 9.60 0.70
C ALA A 121 0.91 10.67 1.67
N VAL A 122 1.79 10.25 2.58
CA VAL A 122 2.57 11.17 3.40
C VAL A 122 3.90 11.42 2.71
N LEU A 123 4.17 12.69 2.42
CA LEU A 123 5.41 13.12 1.79
C LEU A 123 6.57 13.15 2.79
N PRO A 124 7.84 13.19 2.33
CA PRO A 124 9.01 13.18 3.22
C PRO A 124 9.08 14.32 4.23
N ASP A 125 8.39 15.41 3.97
CA ASP A 125 8.27 16.57 4.87
C ASP A 125 7.10 16.50 5.86
N GLY A 126 6.34 15.39 5.82
CA GLY A 126 5.16 15.16 6.66
C GLY A 126 3.84 15.68 6.09
N ARG A 127 3.85 16.41 4.96
CA ARG A 127 2.62 16.83 4.29
C ARG A 127 1.84 15.61 3.78
N VAL A 128 0.52 15.72 3.80
CA VAL A 128 -0.38 14.68 3.26
C VAL A 128 -0.83 15.10 1.86
N LEU A 129 -0.45 14.31 0.88
CA LEU A 129 -1.04 14.37 -0.45
C LEU A 129 -2.30 13.51 -0.43
N ASN A 130 -3.44 14.09 -0.77
CA ASN A 130 -4.70 13.37 -0.89
C ASN A 130 -5.29 13.60 -2.27
N GLN A 131 -5.21 12.56 -3.09
CA GLN A 131 -5.76 12.51 -4.44
C GLN A 131 -6.60 11.24 -4.61
N LEU A 132 -7.40 10.90 -3.59
CA LEU A 132 -8.35 9.79 -3.69
C LEU A 132 -9.46 10.18 -4.66
N SER A 133 -9.53 9.43 -5.75
CA SER A 133 -10.56 9.58 -6.80
C SER A 133 -11.12 8.20 -7.12
N GLY A 134 -12.42 8.13 -7.35
CA GLY A 134 -13.08 6.92 -7.86
C GLY A 134 -13.18 6.90 -9.39
N LEU A 135 -12.70 7.95 -10.05
CA LEU A 135 -12.78 8.12 -11.51
C LEU A 135 -11.37 8.18 -12.12
N ARG A 136 -11.22 7.60 -13.29
CA ARG A 136 -10.03 7.73 -14.16
C ARG A 136 -10.11 8.98 -15.00
#